data_8ea876d9c47038eda906a2425e094806
#
_entry.id   8ea876d9c47038eda906a2425e094806
#
_cell.length_a   1.000
_cell.length_b   1.000
_cell.length_c   1.000
_cell.angle_alpha   90.00
_cell.angle_beta   90.00
_cell.angle_gamma   90.00
#
_symmetry.space_group_name_H-M   'P 1'
#
loop_
_entity.id
_entity.type
_entity.pdbx_description
1 polymer ?
#
loop_
_entity_poly.entity_id
_entity_poly.type
_entity_poly.pdbx_seq_one_letter_code
_entity_poly.pdbx_strand_id
1 'polypeptide(L)'
;MVYSFKNHQTLILKQKRGNNLKNNDMFCDLETGVCGVGEEEDIQVIDFHQPKKTITLYYVTDPICSHCWAIEPVLRRLKEEYGHYFHFQTVLGGLLEKWHDGPIDPANGIYKPADVAGHWREVGEHSRMPIDGSLMIDNPVQSSYPSSRVFKVIQKHHGDEQAYTFLRRAREALFSFNQNISDIAVLIDIVNNLGLNGDVILHEAELPSGQDLLNQDFALVRDLGARGFPTIIFVNEENKGVKITGGRPLDVYIDGLKQALNTEELQPKKLPVVSALLEKEKCLFSKEIEVMYDVDQSDVRSFMEKELSQESFQLKEVLGEQYFTTST
;
A
#
# COMPACT_ATOMS: atom_id res chain seq x y z
N MET A 1 -34.97 26.20 -43.08
CA MET A 1 -33.71 26.66 -43.70
C MET A 1 -32.59 25.84 -43.11
N VAL A 2 -32.15 24.80 -43.88
CA VAL A 2 -31.15 23.84 -43.45
C VAL A 2 -29.81 24.30 -43.99
N TYR A 3 -28.81 24.49 -43.14
CA TYR A 3 -27.43 24.67 -43.61
C TYR A 3 -26.61 23.45 -43.32
N SER A 4 -26.25 22.76 -44.42
CA SER A 4 -25.29 21.67 -44.52
C SER A 4 -23.88 22.25 -44.50
N PHE A 5 -23.00 21.76 -43.57
CA PHE A 5 -21.56 21.99 -43.65
C PHE A 5 -20.85 20.73 -44.16
N LYS A 6 -20.18 20.91 -45.30
CA LYS A 6 -19.35 19.88 -45.95
C LYS A 6 -18.00 19.70 -45.25
N ASN A 7 -17.60 18.44 -45.16
CA ASN A 7 -16.26 17.97 -44.75
C ASN A 7 -15.15 18.62 -45.60
N HIS A 8 -14.14 19.15 -44.92
CA HIS A 8 -12.80 19.30 -45.48
C HIS A 8 -11.82 18.50 -44.60
N GLN A 9 -11.39 17.34 -45.15
CA GLN A 9 -10.23 16.63 -44.64
C GLN A 9 -8.97 17.38 -45.14
N THR A 10 -8.20 17.91 -44.21
CA THR A 10 -6.83 18.37 -44.47
C THR A 10 -5.87 17.35 -43.88
N LEU A 11 -5.17 16.63 -44.77
CA LEU A 11 -4.07 15.73 -44.46
C LEU A 11 -2.89 16.59 -44.01
N ILE A 12 -2.46 16.51 -42.75
CA ILE A 12 -1.19 17.05 -42.29
C ILE A 12 -0.21 15.90 -42.12
N LEU A 13 0.81 15.90 -42.97
CA LEU A 13 1.96 15.02 -42.90
C LEU A 13 2.81 15.35 -41.66
N LYS A 14 2.83 14.46 -40.68
CA LYS A 14 3.76 14.54 -39.53
C LYS A 14 5.18 14.17 -39.99
N GLN A 15 6.04 15.16 -40.10
CA GLN A 15 7.48 14.96 -40.18
C GLN A 15 8.04 14.70 -38.78
N LYS A 16 8.46 13.47 -38.49
CA LYS A 16 9.23 13.13 -37.29
C LYS A 16 10.62 13.78 -37.38
N ARG A 17 10.89 14.76 -36.57
CA ARG A 17 12.26 15.14 -36.20
C ARG A 17 12.50 14.68 -34.76
N GLY A 18 13.35 13.69 -34.63
CA GLY A 18 13.93 13.35 -33.33
C GLY A 18 14.91 14.43 -32.91
N ASN A 19 14.75 14.93 -31.70
CA ASN A 19 15.81 15.60 -30.98
C ASN A 19 15.71 15.22 -29.49
N ASN A 20 16.73 14.56 -29.02
CA ASN A 20 17.07 14.47 -27.60
C ASN A 20 17.30 15.87 -27.04
N LEU A 21 16.42 16.35 -26.16
CA LEU A 21 16.69 17.51 -25.34
C LEU A 21 16.59 17.13 -23.86
N LYS A 22 17.75 17.04 -23.25
CA LYS A 22 17.94 17.22 -21.80
C LYS A 22 18.01 18.71 -21.60
N ASN A 23 17.02 19.34 -20.97
CA ASN A 23 17.12 20.53 -20.13
C ASN A 23 15.70 21.05 -19.81
N ASN A 24 15.49 21.48 -18.57
CA ASN A 24 14.31 22.17 -18.07
C ASN A 24 14.20 23.58 -18.67
N ASP A 25 14.05 23.71 -19.97
CA ASP A 25 13.85 25.00 -20.60
C ASP A 25 12.36 25.27 -20.73
N MET A 26 11.93 26.39 -20.16
CA MET A 26 10.57 26.92 -20.32
C MET A 26 10.38 27.29 -21.79
N PHE A 27 9.45 26.63 -22.44
CA PHE A 27 9.15 26.81 -23.86
C PHE A 27 7.89 27.65 -24.02
N CYS A 28 7.93 28.65 -24.89
CA CYS A 28 6.75 29.42 -25.27
C CYS A 28 6.41 29.14 -26.74
N ASP A 29 5.24 28.57 -26.97
CA ASP A 29 4.71 28.34 -28.30
C ASP A 29 3.85 29.52 -28.75
N LEU A 30 4.24 30.14 -29.85
CA LEU A 30 3.56 31.35 -30.40
C LEU A 30 2.28 31.01 -31.15
N GLU A 31 2.05 29.78 -31.56
CA GLU A 31 0.84 29.34 -32.26
C GLU A 31 -0.27 28.99 -31.27
N THR A 32 0.07 28.35 -30.18
CA THR A 32 -0.89 27.98 -29.11
C THR A 32 -0.98 29.03 -28.01
N GLY A 33 0.00 29.91 -27.89
CA GLY A 33 0.05 30.95 -26.87
C GLY A 33 0.40 30.42 -25.46
N VAL A 34 0.91 29.17 -25.37
CA VAL A 34 1.27 28.51 -24.11
C VAL A 34 2.75 28.69 -23.80
N CYS A 35 3.08 29.13 -22.59
CA CYS A 35 4.43 29.10 -22.03
C CYS A 35 4.47 28.10 -20.87
N GLY A 36 5.24 27.01 -21.00
CA GLY A 36 5.33 25.99 -19.96
C GLY A 36 6.27 24.84 -20.31
N VAL A 37 6.30 23.83 -19.47
CA VAL A 37 7.08 22.59 -19.67
C VAL A 37 6.10 21.47 -20.02
N GLY A 38 6.16 20.98 -21.25
CA GLY A 38 5.44 19.78 -21.69
C GLY A 38 4.33 20.02 -22.73
N GLU A 39 3.96 18.99 -23.45
CA GLU A 39 2.81 18.98 -24.36
C GLU A 39 1.55 18.73 -23.52
N GLU A 40 0.76 19.78 -23.26
CA GLU A 40 -0.59 19.64 -22.69
C GLU A 40 -1.62 19.55 -23.84
N GLU A 41 -2.67 18.77 -23.61
CA GLU A 41 -3.82 18.74 -24.53
C GLU A 41 -4.49 20.12 -24.55
N ASP A 42 -4.84 20.63 -25.74
CA ASP A 42 -5.39 21.97 -25.97
C ASP A 42 -6.67 22.28 -25.15
N ILE A 43 -7.39 21.25 -24.72
CA ILE A 43 -8.58 21.35 -23.88
C ILE A 43 -8.62 20.22 -22.90
N GLN A 44 -8.50 20.50 -21.61
CA GLN A 44 -8.74 19.56 -20.52
C GLN A 44 -10.05 19.93 -19.81
N VAL A 45 -10.92 18.94 -19.63
CA VAL A 45 -12.09 19.09 -18.75
C VAL A 45 -11.62 18.93 -17.32
N ILE A 46 -11.60 20.03 -16.57
CA ILE A 46 -11.24 20.02 -15.15
C ILE A 46 -12.53 20.03 -14.34
N ASP A 47 -12.74 18.98 -13.54
CA ASP A 47 -13.85 18.92 -12.60
C ASP A 47 -13.42 19.55 -11.26
N PHE A 48 -13.87 20.77 -11.01
CA PHE A 48 -13.64 21.49 -9.76
C PHE A 48 -14.57 21.02 -8.61
N HIS A 49 -15.49 20.08 -8.87
CA HIS A 49 -16.40 19.53 -7.88
C HIS A 49 -15.86 18.25 -7.25
N GLN A 50 -14.64 17.83 -7.56
CA GLN A 50 -14.02 16.75 -6.81
C GLN A 50 -13.97 17.13 -5.32
N PRO A 51 -14.52 16.31 -4.43
CA PRO A 51 -14.49 16.62 -3.01
C PRO A 51 -13.04 16.84 -2.59
N LYS A 52 -12.75 18.02 -2.01
CA LYS A 52 -11.47 18.23 -1.35
C LYS A 52 -11.29 17.08 -0.38
N LYS A 53 -10.13 16.44 -0.39
CA LYS A 53 -9.77 15.45 0.64
C LYS A 53 -9.69 16.19 1.98
N THR A 54 -10.79 16.21 2.71
CA THR A 54 -10.93 16.88 4.00
C THR A 54 -10.58 15.98 5.17
N ILE A 55 -10.37 14.70 4.89
CA ILE A 55 -10.05 13.68 5.87
C ILE A 55 -8.60 13.21 5.68
N THR A 56 -7.87 13.06 6.80
CA THR A 56 -6.66 12.25 6.84
C THR A 56 -6.99 10.92 7.50
N LEU A 57 -6.72 9.82 6.80
CA LEU A 57 -6.73 8.48 7.34
C LEU A 57 -5.32 8.13 7.82
N TYR A 58 -5.13 8.06 9.13
CA TYR A 58 -3.91 7.53 9.72
C TYR A 58 -4.04 6.01 9.89
N TYR A 59 -3.17 5.28 9.24
CA TYR A 59 -2.99 3.84 9.42
C TYR A 59 -1.81 3.60 10.35
N VAL A 60 -2.09 3.39 11.63
CA VAL A 60 -1.07 3.08 12.63
C VAL A 60 -0.78 1.58 12.59
N THR A 61 0.48 1.24 12.31
CA THR A 61 0.89 -0.11 11.93
C THR A 61 2.35 -0.40 12.29
N ASP A 62 2.81 -1.62 11.98
CA ASP A 62 4.22 -2.03 12.11
C ASP A 62 4.55 -3.09 11.06
N PRO A 63 5.78 -3.13 10.50
CA PRO A 63 6.16 -4.12 9.48
C PRO A 63 5.99 -5.58 9.90
N ILE A 64 6.18 -5.91 11.20
CA ILE A 64 6.08 -7.28 11.71
C ILE A 64 4.74 -7.59 12.38
N CYS A 65 3.75 -6.73 12.23
CA CYS A 65 2.42 -6.93 12.80
C CYS A 65 1.59 -7.89 11.92
N SER A 66 1.36 -9.13 12.39
CA SER A 66 0.57 -10.15 11.69
C SER A 66 -0.88 -9.72 11.46
N HIS A 67 -1.52 -9.10 12.44
CA HIS A 67 -2.87 -8.56 12.28
C HIS A 67 -2.94 -7.43 11.25
N CYS A 68 -1.86 -6.65 11.09
CA CYS A 68 -1.78 -5.63 10.06
C CYS A 68 -1.67 -6.24 8.64
N TRP A 69 -0.99 -7.40 8.53
CA TRP A 69 -0.98 -8.19 7.30
C TRP A 69 -2.36 -8.79 7.01
N ALA A 70 -3.03 -9.31 8.01
CA ALA A 70 -4.35 -9.93 7.90
C ALA A 70 -5.44 -8.97 7.35
N ILE A 71 -5.33 -7.66 7.58
CA ILE A 71 -6.31 -6.67 7.09
C ILE A 71 -5.95 -6.05 5.73
N GLU A 72 -4.80 -6.40 5.14
CA GLU A 72 -4.38 -5.83 3.83
C GLU A 72 -5.47 -5.91 2.75
N PRO A 73 -6.21 -7.04 2.59
CA PRO A 73 -7.28 -7.12 1.60
C PRO A 73 -8.38 -6.06 1.80
N VAL A 74 -8.81 -5.89 3.05
CA VAL A 74 -9.88 -4.94 3.42
C VAL A 74 -9.41 -3.50 3.25
N LEU A 75 -8.18 -3.22 3.68
CA LEU A 75 -7.60 -1.89 3.59
C LEU A 75 -7.36 -1.47 2.14
N ARG A 76 -6.95 -2.40 1.29
CA ARG A 76 -6.84 -2.19 -0.15
C ARG A 76 -8.18 -1.83 -0.76
N ARG A 77 -9.23 -2.62 -0.48
CA ARG A 77 -10.57 -2.34 -0.99
C ARG A 77 -11.07 -0.98 -0.54
N LEU A 78 -10.88 -0.62 0.73
CA LEU A 78 -11.21 0.71 1.25
C LEU A 78 -10.48 1.83 0.47
N LYS A 79 -9.18 1.64 0.16
CA LYS A 79 -8.40 2.62 -0.62
C LYS A 79 -8.88 2.74 -2.06
N GLU A 80 -9.18 1.63 -2.73
CA GLU A 80 -9.61 1.64 -4.13
C GLU A 80 -11.02 2.24 -4.28
N GLU A 81 -11.97 1.86 -3.43
CA GLU A 81 -13.35 2.35 -3.50
C GLU A 81 -13.52 3.76 -2.94
N TYR A 82 -12.85 4.09 -1.82
CA TYR A 82 -13.13 5.32 -1.06
C TYR A 82 -11.91 6.23 -0.87
N GLY A 83 -10.75 5.88 -1.40
CA GLY A 83 -9.51 6.66 -1.23
C GLY A 83 -9.56 8.09 -1.80
N HIS A 84 -10.58 8.44 -2.58
CA HIS A 84 -10.80 9.80 -3.04
C HIS A 84 -11.35 10.74 -1.96
N TYR A 85 -11.87 10.20 -0.86
CA TYR A 85 -12.37 10.98 0.27
C TYR A 85 -11.29 11.36 1.29
N PHE A 86 -10.15 10.66 1.31
CA PHE A 86 -9.14 10.86 2.34
C PHE A 86 -7.71 10.88 1.79
N HIS A 87 -6.84 11.56 2.52
CA HIS A 87 -5.39 11.40 2.38
C HIS A 87 -4.95 10.21 3.25
N PHE A 88 -4.34 9.20 2.63
CA PHE A 88 -3.88 8.00 3.35
C PHE A 88 -2.46 8.19 3.85
N GLN A 89 -2.26 8.12 5.15
CA GLN A 89 -0.96 8.26 5.80
C GLN A 89 -0.65 7.05 6.67
N THR A 90 0.41 6.33 6.32
CA THR A 90 0.94 5.25 7.16
C THR A 90 1.83 5.83 8.25
N VAL A 91 1.62 5.38 9.49
CA VAL A 91 2.37 5.78 10.68
C VAL A 91 2.87 4.53 11.39
N LEU A 92 4.17 4.45 11.63
CA LEU A 92 4.79 3.27 12.23
C LEU A 92 4.86 3.38 13.74
N GLY A 93 4.45 2.30 14.42
CA GLY A 93 4.28 2.32 15.87
C GLY A 93 5.40 1.71 16.71
N GLY A 94 6.36 1.00 16.07
CA GLY A 94 7.51 0.41 16.75
C GLY A 94 7.15 -0.75 17.67
N LEU A 95 6.58 -1.82 17.09
CA LEU A 95 6.10 -2.99 17.83
C LEU A 95 7.21 -3.70 18.63
N LEU A 96 8.40 -3.81 18.04
CA LEU A 96 9.54 -4.49 18.67
C LEU A 96 10.84 -3.71 18.40
N GLU A 97 11.37 -3.07 19.43
CA GLU A 97 12.71 -2.47 19.37
C GLU A 97 13.79 -3.57 19.40
N LYS A 98 13.70 -4.43 20.39
CA LYS A 98 14.60 -5.59 20.61
C LYS A 98 13.98 -6.57 21.60
N TRP A 99 14.42 -7.81 21.52
CA TRP A 99 14.12 -8.80 22.55
C TRP A 99 14.84 -8.45 23.87
N HIS A 100 14.19 -8.71 24.99
CA HIS A 100 14.74 -8.54 26.33
C HIS A 100 14.28 -9.68 27.25
N ASP A 101 14.95 -9.82 28.39
CA ASP A 101 14.52 -10.77 29.43
C ASP A 101 13.21 -10.27 30.04
N GLY A 102 12.15 -11.04 29.87
CA GLY A 102 10.82 -10.74 30.40
C GLY A 102 9.73 -10.81 29.32
N PRO A 103 8.47 -10.65 29.72
CA PRO A 103 7.36 -10.76 28.82
C PRO A 103 7.31 -9.59 27.82
N ILE A 104 7.18 -9.90 26.54
CA ILE A 104 6.99 -8.92 25.48
C ILE A 104 5.50 -8.60 25.33
N ASP A 105 4.67 -9.65 25.26
CA ASP A 105 3.20 -9.52 25.23
C ASP A 105 2.57 -10.63 26.08
N PRO A 106 2.44 -10.41 27.40
CA PRO A 106 1.92 -11.45 28.31
C PRO A 106 0.45 -11.77 28.06
N ALA A 107 -0.33 -10.86 27.45
CA ALA A 107 -1.73 -11.11 27.13
C ALA A 107 -1.88 -12.19 26.06
N ASN A 108 -0.92 -12.30 25.15
CA ASN A 108 -0.85 -13.32 24.13
C ASN A 108 0.17 -14.44 24.45
N GLY A 109 0.72 -14.48 25.66
CA GLY A 109 1.66 -15.50 26.09
C GLY A 109 3.03 -15.41 25.43
N ILE A 110 3.45 -14.23 24.95
CA ILE A 110 4.71 -14.04 24.22
C ILE A 110 5.80 -13.58 25.16
N TYR A 111 6.76 -14.44 25.43
CA TYR A 111 7.92 -14.22 26.28
C TYR A 111 9.25 -14.29 25.52
N LYS A 112 9.28 -15.02 24.39
CA LYS A 112 10.44 -15.23 23.54
C LYS A 112 10.03 -15.34 22.07
N PRO A 113 10.97 -15.23 21.12
CA PRO A 113 10.65 -15.29 19.67
C PRO A 113 9.81 -16.51 19.27
N ALA A 114 10.15 -17.68 19.75
CA ALA A 114 9.44 -18.92 19.38
C ALA A 114 7.95 -18.93 19.78
N ASP A 115 7.55 -18.15 20.79
CA ASP A 115 6.15 -18.08 21.22
C ASP A 115 5.29 -17.33 20.17
N VAL A 116 5.92 -16.43 19.39
CA VAL A 116 5.26 -15.69 18.29
C VAL A 116 4.83 -16.63 17.16
N ALA A 117 5.57 -17.73 16.94
CA ALA A 117 5.30 -18.65 15.83
C ALA A 117 3.88 -19.24 15.86
N GLY A 118 3.39 -19.60 17.05
CA GLY A 118 2.02 -20.11 17.25
C GLY A 118 0.99 -19.02 16.96
N HIS A 119 1.16 -17.84 17.57
CA HIS A 119 0.28 -16.70 17.38
C HIS A 119 0.18 -16.27 15.91
N TRP A 120 1.30 -16.21 15.19
CA TRP A 120 1.30 -15.85 13.77
C TRP A 120 0.51 -16.87 12.92
N ARG A 121 0.67 -18.17 13.18
CA ARG A 121 -0.10 -19.22 12.49
C ARG A 121 -1.59 -19.10 12.74
N GLU A 122 -2.00 -18.88 13.99
CA GLU A 122 -3.42 -18.66 14.34
C GLU A 122 -4.01 -17.46 13.60
N VAL A 123 -3.27 -16.34 13.50
CA VAL A 123 -3.69 -15.18 12.72
C VAL A 123 -3.80 -15.51 11.22
N GLY A 124 -2.86 -16.27 10.69
CA GLY A 124 -2.87 -16.73 9.30
C GLY A 124 -4.09 -17.63 9.00
N GLU A 125 -4.33 -18.63 9.83
CA GLU A 125 -5.46 -19.54 9.69
C GLU A 125 -6.81 -18.79 9.76
N HIS A 126 -6.94 -17.87 10.72
CA HIS A 126 -8.17 -17.11 10.88
C HIS A 126 -8.43 -16.13 9.72
N SER A 127 -7.40 -15.42 9.26
CA SER A 127 -7.53 -14.41 8.20
C SER A 127 -7.47 -15.00 6.80
N ARG A 128 -6.86 -16.16 6.64
CA ARG A 128 -6.48 -16.78 5.37
C ARG A 128 -5.51 -15.95 4.53
N MET A 129 -4.86 -14.96 5.12
CA MET A 129 -3.66 -14.37 4.57
C MET A 129 -2.46 -15.23 4.98
N PRO A 130 -1.61 -15.72 4.05
CA PRO A 130 -0.54 -16.66 4.40
C PRO A 130 0.44 -16.06 5.39
N ILE A 131 0.64 -16.73 6.53
CA ILE A 131 1.59 -16.37 7.58
C ILE A 131 2.33 -17.60 8.03
N ASP A 132 3.63 -17.67 7.69
CA ASP A 132 4.54 -18.72 8.18
C ASP A 132 5.21 -18.27 9.48
N GLY A 133 4.87 -18.93 10.58
CA GLY A 133 5.48 -18.63 11.87
C GLY A 133 6.84 -19.30 12.09
N SER A 134 7.30 -20.20 11.20
CA SER A 134 8.52 -21.00 11.44
C SER A 134 9.78 -20.14 11.51
N LEU A 135 9.82 -19.01 10.81
CA LEU A 135 10.91 -18.05 10.90
C LEU A 135 11.24 -17.65 12.35
N MET A 136 10.21 -17.47 13.17
CA MET A 136 10.40 -17.05 14.56
C MET A 136 11.02 -18.14 15.45
N ILE A 137 11.10 -19.37 14.95
CA ILE A 137 11.79 -20.49 15.61
C ILE A 137 13.24 -20.59 15.12
N ASP A 138 13.44 -20.56 13.80
CA ASP A 138 14.71 -20.90 13.15
C ASP A 138 15.65 -19.71 12.97
N ASN A 139 15.09 -18.53 12.59
CA ASN A 139 15.82 -17.29 12.35
C ASN A 139 14.95 -16.07 12.72
N PRO A 140 14.71 -15.87 14.04
CA PRO A 140 13.71 -14.91 14.49
C PRO A 140 14.05 -13.46 14.13
N VAL A 141 13.01 -12.72 13.74
CA VAL A 141 13.08 -11.26 13.61
C VAL A 141 13.55 -10.65 14.93
N GLN A 142 14.60 -9.87 14.89
CA GLN A 142 15.22 -9.28 16.08
C GLN A 142 14.66 -7.90 16.45
N SER A 143 14.16 -7.18 15.45
CA SER A 143 13.62 -5.82 15.61
C SER A 143 12.75 -5.46 14.41
N SER A 144 11.70 -4.67 14.62
CA SER A 144 10.94 -4.05 13.53
C SER A 144 11.55 -2.71 13.07
N TYR A 145 12.50 -2.16 13.82
CA TYR A 145 13.05 -0.83 13.56
C TYR A 145 13.85 -0.72 12.26
N PRO A 146 14.68 -1.69 11.86
CA PRO A 146 15.41 -1.59 10.58
C PRO A 146 14.47 -1.39 9.39
N SER A 147 13.48 -2.26 9.22
CA SER A 147 12.47 -2.15 8.15
C SER A 147 11.61 -0.88 8.29
N SER A 148 11.32 -0.44 9.53
CA SER A 148 10.61 0.81 9.78
C SER A 148 11.40 2.03 9.34
N ARG A 149 12.69 2.09 9.61
CA ARG A 149 13.55 3.20 9.15
C ARG A 149 13.69 3.24 7.64
N VAL A 150 13.81 2.06 6.99
CA VAL A 150 13.79 1.96 5.52
C VAL A 150 12.49 2.53 4.95
N PHE A 151 11.35 2.15 5.51
CA PHE A 151 10.05 2.74 5.14
C PHE A 151 10.07 4.27 5.23
N LYS A 152 10.57 4.82 6.34
CA LYS A 152 10.62 6.28 6.56
C LYS A 152 11.54 7.00 5.59
N VAL A 153 12.68 6.42 5.23
CA VAL A 153 13.58 6.99 4.21
C VAL A 153 12.93 6.96 2.83
N ILE A 154 12.28 5.86 2.45
CA ILE A 154 11.52 5.78 1.20
C ILE A 154 10.38 6.82 1.21
N GLN A 155 9.63 6.95 2.30
CA GLN A 155 8.56 7.94 2.44
C GLN A 155 9.07 9.36 2.23
N LYS A 156 10.21 9.70 2.81
CA LYS A 156 10.85 11.01 2.71
C LYS A 156 11.24 11.37 1.27
N HIS A 157 11.79 10.42 0.52
CA HIS A 157 12.39 10.69 -0.80
C HIS A 157 11.48 10.33 -1.98
N HIS A 158 10.56 9.38 -1.78
CA HIS A 158 9.74 8.81 -2.85
C HIS A 158 8.23 8.86 -2.57
N GLY A 159 7.82 9.42 -1.41
CA GLY A 159 6.42 9.63 -1.05
C GLY A 159 5.72 8.40 -0.44
N ASP A 160 4.48 8.64 0.00
CA ASP A 160 3.69 7.68 0.78
C ASP A 160 3.36 6.40 0.00
N GLU A 161 3.02 6.51 -1.28
CA GLU A 161 2.64 5.35 -2.11
C GLU A 161 3.81 4.38 -2.29
N GLN A 162 5.01 4.89 -2.55
CA GLN A 162 6.19 4.04 -2.70
C GLN A 162 6.58 3.38 -1.39
N ALA A 163 6.50 4.12 -0.27
CA ALA A 163 6.74 3.58 1.05
C ALA A 163 5.72 2.50 1.43
N TYR A 164 4.44 2.71 1.10
CA TYR A 164 3.41 1.70 1.34
C TYR A 164 3.63 0.45 0.48
N THR A 165 4.08 0.61 -0.76
CA THR A 165 4.47 -0.52 -1.62
C THR A 165 5.64 -1.30 -1.00
N PHE A 166 6.66 -0.60 -0.47
CA PHE A 166 7.75 -1.25 0.27
C PHE A 166 7.22 -2.04 1.47
N LEU A 167 6.34 -1.44 2.30
CA LEU A 167 5.76 -2.10 3.47
C LEU A 167 5.01 -3.38 3.07
N ARG A 168 4.26 -3.33 1.98
CA ARG A 168 3.58 -4.49 1.41
C ARG A 168 4.58 -5.59 1.04
N ARG A 169 5.66 -5.27 0.31
CA ARG A 169 6.68 -6.25 -0.09
C ARG A 169 7.43 -6.82 1.11
N ALA A 170 7.75 -5.99 2.11
CA ALA A 170 8.39 -6.44 3.33
C ALA A 170 7.53 -7.46 4.11
N ARG A 171 6.22 -7.20 4.24
CA ARG A 171 5.28 -8.14 4.87
C ARG A 171 5.09 -9.41 4.07
N GLU A 172 4.99 -9.32 2.78
CA GLU A 172 4.89 -10.46 1.87
C GLU A 172 6.12 -11.37 2.01
N ALA A 173 7.32 -10.79 1.98
CA ALA A 173 8.58 -11.50 2.20
C ALA A 173 8.61 -12.18 3.58
N LEU A 174 8.22 -11.45 4.63
CA LEU A 174 8.23 -11.95 6.00
C LEU A 174 7.19 -13.06 6.21
N PHE A 175 5.92 -12.75 5.99
CA PHE A 175 4.81 -13.60 6.41
C PHE A 175 4.55 -14.75 5.46
N SER A 176 4.62 -14.52 4.16
CA SER A 176 4.26 -15.53 3.17
C SER A 176 5.47 -16.32 2.65
N PHE A 177 6.64 -15.69 2.61
CA PHE A 177 7.85 -16.32 2.04
C PHE A 177 8.98 -16.52 3.05
N ASN A 178 8.72 -16.36 4.34
CA ASN A 178 9.62 -16.73 5.45
C ASN A 178 11.01 -16.06 5.36
N GLN A 179 11.07 -14.81 4.87
CA GLN A 179 12.31 -14.03 4.76
C GLN A 179 12.43 -13.05 5.92
N ASN A 180 13.59 -13.05 6.58
CA ASN A 180 13.80 -12.19 7.75
C ASN A 180 14.06 -10.74 7.36
N ILE A 181 13.08 -9.86 7.56
CA ILE A 181 13.21 -8.42 7.30
C ILE A 181 14.00 -7.64 8.37
N SER A 182 14.61 -8.31 9.35
CA SER A 182 15.69 -7.74 10.16
C SER A 182 17.06 -7.86 9.46
N ASP A 183 17.15 -8.69 8.41
CA ASP A 183 18.37 -8.88 7.64
C ASP A 183 18.50 -7.76 6.60
N ILE A 184 19.63 -7.08 6.64
CA ILE A 184 19.95 -5.96 5.73
C ILE A 184 19.93 -6.42 4.26
N ALA A 185 20.44 -7.61 3.96
CA ALA A 185 20.46 -8.12 2.58
C ALA A 185 19.05 -8.31 2.04
N VAL A 186 18.12 -8.84 2.85
CA VAL A 186 16.71 -8.99 2.47
C VAL A 186 16.06 -7.63 2.20
N LEU A 187 16.34 -6.63 3.04
CA LEU A 187 15.80 -5.27 2.84
C LEU A 187 16.36 -4.61 1.58
N ILE A 188 17.67 -4.77 1.29
CA ILE A 188 18.30 -4.28 0.06
C ILE A 188 17.61 -4.90 -1.16
N ASP A 189 17.41 -6.21 -1.17
CA ASP A 189 16.76 -6.92 -2.27
C ASP A 189 15.32 -6.42 -2.50
N ILE A 190 14.55 -6.25 -1.42
CA ILE A 190 13.18 -5.71 -1.51
C ILE A 190 13.21 -4.31 -2.13
N VAL A 191 14.09 -3.42 -1.67
CA VAL A 191 14.21 -2.04 -2.18
C VAL A 191 14.65 -2.03 -3.64
N ASN A 192 15.63 -2.86 -4.03
CA ASN A 192 16.09 -2.97 -5.40
C ASN A 192 14.98 -3.47 -6.34
N ASN A 193 14.15 -4.41 -5.90
CA ASN A 193 13.01 -4.92 -6.66
C ASN A 193 11.89 -3.88 -6.85
N LEU A 194 11.91 -2.78 -6.09
CA LEU A 194 11.05 -1.62 -6.29
C LEU A 194 11.64 -0.59 -7.29
N GLY A 195 12.80 -0.89 -7.88
CA GLY A 195 13.50 0.02 -8.78
C GLY A 195 14.23 1.17 -8.06
N LEU A 196 14.44 1.05 -6.74
CA LEU A 196 15.18 2.00 -5.92
C LEU A 196 16.61 1.49 -5.67
N ASN A 197 17.47 2.35 -5.14
CA ASN A 197 18.83 1.95 -4.77
C ASN A 197 18.86 1.47 -3.31
N GLY A 198 18.88 0.15 -3.11
CA GLY A 198 18.85 -0.48 -1.80
C GLY A 198 20.00 -0.06 -0.88
N ASP A 199 21.24 -0.03 -1.41
CA ASP A 199 22.42 0.35 -0.61
C ASP A 199 22.32 1.80 -0.09
N VAL A 200 21.86 2.73 -0.93
CA VAL A 200 21.71 4.14 -0.54
C VAL A 200 20.59 4.30 0.51
N ILE A 201 19.46 3.68 0.28
CA ILE A 201 18.30 3.75 1.20
C ILE A 201 18.65 3.13 2.56
N LEU A 202 19.28 1.96 2.56
CA LEU A 202 19.67 1.28 3.79
C LEU A 202 20.73 2.06 4.56
N HIS A 203 21.75 2.59 3.85
CA HIS A 203 22.76 3.42 4.49
C HIS A 203 22.13 4.63 5.20
N GLU A 204 21.20 5.36 4.56
CA GLU A 204 20.51 6.50 5.20
C GLU A 204 19.62 6.05 6.37
N ALA A 205 18.95 4.89 6.24
CA ALA A 205 18.12 4.33 7.31
C ALA A 205 18.90 3.94 8.57
N GLU A 206 20.19 3.61 8.43
CA GLU A 206 21.07 3.29 9.55
C GLU A 206 21.65 4.55 10.25
N LEU A 207 21.61 5.71 9.62
CA LEU A 207 22.06 6.95 10.23
C LEU A 207 21.10 7.39 11.35
N PRO A 208 21.58 8.22 12.31
CA PRO A 208 20.71 8.79 13.35
C PRO A 208 19.48 9.51 12.79
N SER A 209 19.61 10.14 11.62
CA SER A 209 18.48 10.78 10.91
C SER A 209 17.36 9.81 10.54
N GLY A 210 17.67 8.56 10.20
CA GLY A 210 16.66 7.52 9.95
C GLY A 210 15.85 7.20 11.22
N GLN A 211 16.52 7.14 12.36
CA GLN A 211 15.83 6.96 13.65
C GLN A 211 15.01 8.20 14.04
N ASP A 212 15.49 9.41 13.73
CA ASP A 212 14.74 10.64 14.00
C ASP A 212 13.44 10.71 13.21
N LEU A 213 13.42 10.24 11.96
CA LEU A 213 12.20 10.10 11.17
C LEU A 213 11.21 9.12 11.82
N LEU A 214 11.69 7.99 12.32
CA LEU A 214 10.84 7.01 13.02
C LEU A 214 10.33 7.55 14.35
N ASN A 215 11.15 8.31 15.08
CA ASN A 215 10.74 8.96 16.33
C ASN A 215 9.60 9.98 16.13
N GLN A 216 9.51 10.62 14.97
CA GLN A 216 8.38 11.48 14.61
C GLN A 216 7.08 10.67 14.54
N ASP A 217 7.11 9.48 13.95
CA ASP A 217 5.95 8.59 13.93
C ASP A 217 5.57 8.15 15.35
N PHE A 218 6.53 7.81 16.18
CA PHE A 218 6.25 7.46 17.59
C PHE A 218 5.61 8.61 18.39
N ALA A 219 6.01 9.85 18.12
CA ALA A 219 5.35 11.02 18.69
C ALA A 219 3.90 11.13 18.19
N LEU A 220 3.69 11.00 16.88
CA LEU A 220 2.36 11.06 16.29
C LEU A 220 1.44 9.94 16.79
N VAL A 221 1.95 8.69 16.94
CA VAL A 221 1.19 7.57 17.51
C VAL A 221 0.69 7.89 18.92
N ARG A 222 1.55 8.51 19.75
CA ARG A 222 1.17 8.96 21.11
C ARG A 222 0.10 10.05 21.07
N ASP A 223 0.26 11.05 20.19
CA ASP A 223 -0.68 12.16 20.04
C ASP A 223 -2.05 11.68 19.53
N LEU A 224 -2.06 10.72 18.63
CA LEU A 224 -3.27 10.04 18.15
C LEU A 224 -3.90 9.10 19.19
N GLY A 225 -3.19 8.81 20.28
CA GLY A 225 -3.65 7.91 21.35
C GLY A 225 -3.85 6.46 20.87
N ALA A 226 -3.10 6.02 19.88
CA ALA A 226 -3.11 4.62 19.44
C ALA A 226 -2.27 3.77 20.42
N ARG A 227 -2.81 2.60 20.81
CA ARG A 227 -2.17 1.70 21.80
C ARG A 227 -1.99 0.28 21.29
N GLY A 228 -2.30 0.02 20.03
CA GLY A 228 -2.20 -1.30 19.41
C GLY A 228 -2.31 -1.22 17.90
N PHE A 229 -2.03 -2.32 17.24
CA PHE A 229 -1.98 -2.43 15.77
C PHE A 229 -2.88 -3.57 15.28
N PRO A 230 -3.52 -3.40 14.13
CA PRO A 230 -3.70 -2.14 13.40
C PRO A 230 -4.62 -1.16 14.14
N THR A 231 -4.42 0.14 13.93
CA THR A 231 -5.40 1.17 14.30
C THR A 231 -5.60 2.11 13.12
N ILE A 232 -6.85 2.32 12.74
CA ILE A 232 -7.27 3.25 11.69
C ILE A 232 -7.92 4.47 12.35
N ILE A 233 -7.47 5.66 11.98
CA ILE A 233 -8.02 6.90 12.54
C ILE A 233 -8.34 7.85 11.40
N PHE A 234 -9.61 8.19 11.25
CA PHE A 234 -10.07 9.22 10.34
C PHE A 234 -10.10 10.55 11.09
N VAL A 235 -9.41 11.55 10.62
CA VAL A 235 -9.36 12.89 11.22
C VAL A 235 -9.80 13.93 10.19
N ASN A 236 -10.76 14.77 10.56
CA ASN A 236 -11.27 15.84 9.71
C ASN A 236 -10.53 17.17 9.93
N GLU A 237 -10.87 18.20 9.14
CA GLU A 237 -10.25 19.53 9.20
C GLU A 237 -10.45 20.24 10.55
N GLU A 238 -11.46 19.83 11.33
CA GLU A 238 -11.71 20.37 12.69
C GLU A 238 -10.90 19.64 13.78
N ASN A 239 -9.96 18.75 13.38
CA ASN A 239 -9.23 17.85 14.28
C ASN A 239 -10.13 16.93 15.12
N LYS A 240 -11.34 16.62 14.64
CA LYS A 240 -12.20 15.59 15.19
C LYS A 240 -11.97 14.29 14.42
N GLY A 241 -12.02 13.17 15.12
CA GLY A 241 -11.68 11.90 14.49
C GLY A 241 -12.48 10.71 15.00
N VAL A 242 -12.50 9.67 14.18
CA VAL A 242 -13.04 8.36 14.50
C VAL A 242 -11.89 7.37 14.54
N LYS A 243 -11.68 6.73 15.69
CA LYS A 243 -10.62 5.73 15.89
C LYS A 243 -11.20 4.32 15.93
N ILE A 244 -10.67 3.44 15.10
CA ILE A 244 -11.04 2.04 14.97
C ILE A 244 -9.80 1.21 15.28
N THR A 245 -9.85 0.42 16.35
CA THR A 245 -8.72 -0.41 16.80
C THR A 245 -8.97 -1.87 16.42
N GLY A 246 -7.89 -2.54 15.97
CA GLY A 246 -7.90 -3.93 15.52
C GLY A 246 -8.41 -4.11 14.10
N GLY A 247 -8.30 -5.33 13.58
CA GLY A 247 -8.85 -5.71 12.29
C GLY A 247 -10.38 -5.70 12.33
N ARG A 248 -11.00 -5.02 11.37
CA ARG A 248 -12.46 -4.92 11.24
C ARG A 248 -12.88 -5.20 9.79
N PRO A 249 -14.11 -5.64 9.55
CA PRO A 249 -14.67 -5.74 8.21
C PRO A 249 -14.84 -4.35 7.56
N LEU A 250 -14.98 -4.34 6.24
CA LEU A 250 -14.98 -3.12 5.41
C LEU A 250 -16.06 -2.12 5.81
N ASP A 251 -17.25 -2.60 6.10
CA ASP A 251 -18.42 -1.79 6.52
C ASP A 251 -18.12 -0.92 7.75
N VAL A 252 -17.39 -1.46 8.73
CA VAL A 252 -16.99 -0.70 9.93
C VAL A 252 -16.05 0.47 9.57
N TYR A 253 -15.14 0.28 8.61
CA TYR A 253 -14.29 1.37 8.14
C TYR A 253 -15.06 2.40 7.31
N ILE A 254 -16.02 1.96 6.48
CA ILE A 254 -16.91 2.84 5.72
C ILE A 254 -17.76 3.68 6.69
N ASP A 255 -18.32 3.07 7.73
CA ASP A 255 -19.10 3.79 8.74
C ASP A 255 -18.24 4.79 9.54
N GLY A 256 -16.99 4.43 9.85
CA GLY A 256 -16.04 5.37 10.44
C GLY A 256 -15.74 6.57 9.54
N LEU A 257 -15.59 6.34 8.24
CA LEU A 257 -15.38 7.42 7.25
C LEU A 257 -16.63 8.30 7.13
N LYS A 258 -17.83 7.72 7.09
CA LYS A 258 -19.11 8.48 7.09
C LYS A 258 -19.21 9.39 8.31
N GLN A 259 -18.91 8.86 9.50
CA GLN A 259 -18.93 9.63 10.74
C GLN A 259 -17.92 10.78 10.70
N ALA A 260 -16.69 10.54 10.23
CA ALA A 260 -15.67 11.58 10.14
C ALA A 260 -16.01 12.69 9.15
N LEU A 261 -16.72 12.34 8.04
CA LEU A 261 -17.21 13.28 7.03
C LEU A 261 -18.54 13.93 7.40
N ASN A 262 -19.22 13.42 8.45
CA ASN A 262 -20.58 13.81 8.83
C ASN A 262 -21.57 13.66 7.65
N THR A 263 -21.55 12.49 7.00
CA THR A 263 -22.42 12.15 5.86
C THR A 263 -23.03 10.75 6.04
N GLU A 264 -24.23 10.55 5.52
CA GLU A 264 -24.88 9.23 5.52
C GLU A 264 -24.52 8.40 4.28
N GLU A 265 -24.10 9.06 3.19
CA GLU A 265 -23.84 8.39 1.93
C GLU A 265 -22.42 8.67 1.43
N LEU A 266 -21.78 7.61 0.93
CA LEU A 266 -20.53 7.66 0.20
C LEU A 266 -20.69 6.94 -1.14
N GLN A 267 -20.03 7.44 -2.16
CA GLN A 267 -20.04 6.84 -3.48
C GLN A 267 -18.73 6.10 -3.72
N PRO A 268 -18.74 4.75 -3.79
CA PRO A 268 -17.54 3.99 -4.09
C PRO A 268 -17.10 4.23 -5.54
N LYS A 269 -15.81 4.32 -5.78
CA LYS A 269 -15.26 4.22 -7.13
C LYS A 269 -15.33 2.78 -7.61
N LYS A 270 -15.37 2.62 -8.93
CA LYS A 270 -15.28 1.29 -9.54
C LYS A 270 -13.90 0.69 -9.22
N LEU A 271 -13.90 -0.57 -8.80
CA LEU A 271 -12.68 -1.31 -8.57
C LEU A 271 -11.86 -1.48 -9.87
N PRO A 272 -10.53 -1.49 -9.79
CA PRO A 272 -9.69 -1.79 -10.94
C PRO A 272 -10.01 -3.20 -11.46
N VAL A 273 -9.80 -3.42 -12.76
CA VAL A 273 -9.84 -4.77 -13.31
C VAL A 273 -8.70 -5.61 -12.72
N VAL A 274 -8.93 -6.90 -12.51
CA VAL A 274 -7.95 -7.76 -11.81
C VAL A 274 -6.60 -7.82 -12.53
N SER A 275 -6.56 -7.66 -13.85
CA SER A 275 -5.32 -7.59 -14.62
C SER A 275 -4.45 -6.40 -14.21
N ALA A 276 -5.04 -5.22 -14.10
CA ALA A 276 -4.33 -4.02 -13.66
C ALA A 276 -3.87 -4.13 -12.19
N LEU A 277 -4.69 -4.74 -11.33
CA LEU A 277 -4.33 -4.98 -9.94
C LEU A 277 -3.16 -5.96 -9.83
N LEU A 278 -3.19 -7.08 -10.57
CA LEU A 278 -2.11 -8.07 -10.58
C LEU A 278 -0.81 -7.49 -11.16
N GLU A 279 -0.92 -6.67 -12.21
CA GLU A 279 0.24 -5.99 -12.78
C GLU A 279 0.89 -5.01 -11.79
N LYS A 280 0.09 -4.23 -11.05
CA LYS A 280 0.56 -3.31 -10.01
C LYS A 280 1.19 -4.06 -8.85
N GLU A 281 0.50 -5.08 -8.34
CA GLU A 281 0.90 -5.78 -7.12
C GLU A 281 1.85 -6.94 -7.35
N LYS A 282 2.06 -7.40 -8.58
CA LYS A 282 2.91 -8.54 -8.98
C LYS A 282 2.54 -9.88 -8.31
N CYS A 283 1.89 -9.85 -7.15
CA CYS A 283 1.43 -11.00 -6.39
C CYS A 283 0.10 -10.67 -5.71
N LEU A 284 -0.91 -11.53 -5.90
CA LEU A 284 -2.20 -11.45 -5.22
C LEU A 284 -2.53 -12.81 -4.60
N PHE A 285 -2.84 -12.83 -3.32
CA PHE A 285 -3.33 -14.02 -2.63
C PHE A 285 -4.84 -14.21 -2.88
N SER A 286 -5.32 -15.46 -2.83
CA SER A 286 -6.75 -15.76 -3.04
C SER A 286 -7.64 -14.92 -2.14
N LYS A 287 -7.27 -14.72 -0.88
CA LYS A 287 -8.03 -13.89 0.05
C LYS A 287 -8.16 -12.42 -0.38
N GLU A 288 -7.15 -11.88 -1.05
CA GLU A 288 -7.23 -10.51 -1.58
C GLU A 288 -8.24 -10.42 -2.73
N ILE A 289 -8.29 -11.42 -3.59
CA ILE A 289 -9.23 -11.49 -4.72
C ILE A 289 -10.66 -11.65 -4.21
N GLU A 290 -10.88 -12.53 -3.23
CA GLU A 290 -12.17 -12.69 -2.56
C GLU A 290 -12.72 -11.36 -2.05
N VAL A 291 -11.91 -10.66 -1.26
CA VAL A 291 -12.32 -9.40 -0.62
C VAL A 291 -12.47 -8.27 -1.63
N MET A 292 -11.59 -8.20 -2.65
CA MET A 292 -11.64 -7.13 -3.65
C MET A 292 -12.86 -7.26 -4.58
N TYR A 293 -13.22 -8.48 -4.98
CA TYR A 293 -14.21 -8.69 -6.05
C TYR A 293 -15.48 -9.42 -5.59
N ASP A 294 -15.65 -9.61 -4.28
CA ASP A 294 -16.78 -10.36 -3.70
C ASP A 294 -16.95 -11.76 -4.31
N VAL A 295 -15.82 -12.47 -4.47
CA VAL A 295 -15.77 -13.82 -5.03
C VAL A 295 -15.63 -14.83 -3.90
N ASP A 296 -16.40 -15.92 -3.95
CA ASP A 296 -16.24 -17.01 -2.99
C ASP A 296 -14.89 -17.73 -3.18
N GLN A 297 -14.31 -18.24 -2.10
CA GLN A 297 -13.01 -18.94 -2.11
C GLN A 297 -12.91 -20.01 -3.20
N SER A 298 -13.98 -20.84 -3.34
CA SER A 298 -14.03 -21.90 -4.34
C SER A 298 -13.96 -21.40 -5.78
N ASP A 299 -14.34 -20.16 -6.02
CA ASP A 299 -14.52 -19.58 -7.35
C ASP A 299 -13.37 -18.66 -7.77
N VAL A 300 -12.42 -18.37 -6.85
CA VAL A 300 -11.27 -17.48 -7.12
C VAL A 300 -10.52 -17.93 -8.37
N ARG A 301 -10.19 -19.21 -8.47
CA ARG A 301 -9.45 -19.73 -9.62
C ARG A 301 -10.22 -19.55 -10.92
N SER A 302 -11.50 -19.91 -10.96
CA SER A 302 -12.33 -19.77 -12.16
C SER A 302 -12.56 -18.30 -12.53
N PHE A 303 -12.66 -17.42 -11.55
CA PHE A 303 -12.69 -15.97 -11.74
C PHE A 303 -11.41 -15.47 -12.43
N MET A 304 -10.23 -15.85 -11.92
CA MET A 304 -8.96 -15.44 -12.50
C MET A 304 -8.78 -15.98 -13.93
N GLU A 305 -9.11 -17.25 -14.19
CA GLU A 305 -9.04 -17.87 -15.52
C GLU A 305 -10.03 -17.23 -16.52
N LYS A 306 -11.13 -16.64 -16.06
CA LYS A 306 -12.09 -15.92 -16.88
C LYS A 306 -11.64 -14.49 -17.21
N GLU A 307 -11.09 -13.80 -16.24
CA GLU A 307 -10.72 -12.38 -16.35
C GLU A 307 -9.33 -12.17 -16.99
N LEU A 308 -8.47 -13.20 -16.98
CA LEU A 308 -7.09 -13.15 -17.44
C LEU A 308 -6.82 -14.25 -18.48
N SER A 309 -5.94 -13.99 -19.45
CA SER A 309 -5.41 -15.06 -20.29
C SER A 309 -4.49 -15.98 -19.48
N GLN A 310 -4.52 -17.29 -19.76
CA GLN A 310 -3.70 -18.28 -19.05
C GLN A 310 -2.19 -18.00 -19.15
N GLU A 311 -1.76 -17.26 -20.17
CA GLU A 311 -0.36 -16.90 -20.39
C GLU A 311 0.07 -15.68 -19.57
N SER A 312 -0.87 -14.91 -19.01
CA SER A 312 -0.59 -13.64 -18.32
C SER A 312 -0.30 -13.82 -16.83
N PHE A 313 -0.58 -14.99 -16.27
CA PHE A 313 -0.36 -15.24 -14.84
C PHE A 313 0.11 -16.66 -14.55
N GLN A 314 0.70 -16.85 -13.38
CA GLN A 314 1.04 -18.16 -12.82
C GLN A 314 0.27 -18.35 -11.51
N LEU A 315 -0.40 -19.50 -11.39
CA LEU A 315 -1.00 -19.96 -10.15
C LEU A 315 0.04 -20.74 -9.34
N LYS A 316 0.20 -20.35 -8.10
CA LYS A 316 1.11 -20.98 -7.12
C LYS A 316 0.38 -21.20 -5.80
N GLU A 317 1.03 -21.90 -4.88
CA GLU A 317 0.49 -22.20 -3.56
C GLU A 317 1.54 -21.93 -2.48
N VAL A 318 1.09 -21.39 -1.36
CA VAL A 318 1.90 -21.21 -0.15
C VAL A 318 1.02 -21.43 1.08
N LEU A 319 1.47 -22.28 2.01
CA LEU A 319 0.76 -22.59 3.27
C LEU A 319 -0.72 -23.03 3.05
N GLY A 320 -1.00 -23.73 1.94
CA GLY A 320 -2.34 -24.19 1.60
C GLY A 320 -3.26 -23.14 0.96
N GLU A 321 -2.78 -21.90 0.79
CA GLU A 321 -3.52 -20.83 0.10
C GLU A 321 -2.93 -20.58 -1.30
N GLN A 322 -3.82 -20.36 -2.27
CA GLN A 322 -3.43 -20.03 -3.63
C GLN A 322 -2.99 -18.57 -3.73
N TYR A 323 -2.04 -18.32 -4.62
CA TYR A 323 -1.66 -16.98 -5.01
C TYR A 323 -1.30 -16.91 -6.50
N PHE A 324 -1.44 -15.73 -7.07
CA PHE A 324 -1.28 -15.45 -8.48
C PHE A 324 -0.16 -14.44 -8.68
N THR A 325 0.75 -14.73 -9.62
CA THR A 325 1.84 -13.81 -9.98
C THR A 325 1.77 -13.50 -11.48
N THR A 326 2.28 -12.35 -11.89
CA THR A 326 2.46 -12.05 -13.32
C THR A 326 3.38 -13.09 -13.97
N SER A 327 3.06 -13.52 -15.18
CA SER A 327 4.04 -14.25 -16.01
C SER A 327 5.18 -13.30 -16.36
N THR A 328 6.42 -13.73 -16.13
CA THR A 328 7.63 -12.97 -16.49
C THR A 328 7.88 -13.04 -18.00
#